data_6031db65f142413f4a53dbf240a72d71
#
_entry.id   6031db65f142413f4a53dbf240a72d71
#
_cell.length_a   1.000
_cell.length_b   1.000
_cell.length_c   1.000
_cell.angle_alpha   90.00
_cell.angle_beta   90.00
_cell.angle_gamma   90.00
#
_symmetry.space_group_name_H-M   'P 1'
#
loop_
_entity.id
_entity.type
_entity.pdbx_description
1 polymer ?
#
loop_
_entity_poly.entity_id
_entity_poly.type
_entity_poly.pdbx_seq_one_letter_code
_entity_poly.pdbx_strand_id
1 'polypeptide(L)'
;MLQKIRDELDKGFFMPLPLIKNFMGTVGPLLYVMGKNPGAVMGNVPVWMHRLKQVKPPWAHLDDESAYDSRQLLTPEDYQDLPPVSHKKYLRPTRLCECDAPEIRAMAKKLGAGTKSDEEFIRSVFYFVKNEKKLVFKPMRGALGTFRSKGGVCLDQLSLMAALLRAGGISARYRLYALAPSEQMYDMMIRDDPLLRETLEMLGFLDSLHGEVEALLDGRWIALDATFSDDLEAGMGLPVTRFGEEPTWRVRVATGDIRFEGFPFLFKNALIPVALVLRNTIDVVNQKLDETRAHGWEILDHMGVEAYNQQKAEMKIDVPSLSEVQAFRKKKEQHVSVDADTA
;
A
#
# COMPACT_ATOMS: atom_id res chain seq x y z
N MET A 1 19.77 -11.69 26.22
CA MET A 1 19.73 -12.40 24.92
C MET A 1 18.33 -12.41 24.31
N LEU A 2 17.31 -12.90 25.02
CA LEU A 2 15.91 -12.95 24.53
C LEU A 2 15.35 -11.56 24.16
N GLN A 3 15.69 -10.52 24.90
CA GLN A 3 15.24 -9.16 24.63
C GLN A 3 15.83 -8.57 23.33
N LYS A 4 17.09 -8.90 23.02
CA LYS A 4 17.72 -8.53 21.74
C LYS A 4 17.06 -9.23 20.56
N ILE A 5 16.73 -10.51 20.72
CA ILE A 5 16.03 -11.29 19.69
C ILE A 5 14.63 -10.68 19.43
N ARG A 6 13.90 -10.37 20.51
CA ARG A 6 12.59 -9.71 20.43
C ARG A 6 12.67 -8.32 19.75
N ASP A 7 13.69 -7.56 20.06
CA ASP A 7 13.97 -6.26 19.44
C ASP A 7 14.22 -6.38 17.94
N GLU A 8 14.98 -7.37 17.49
CA GLU A 8 15.23 -7.62 16.06
C GLU A 8 13.97 -8.16 15.36
N LEU A 9 13.14 -8.93 16.05
CA LEU A 9 11.83 -9.36 15.56
C LEU A 9 10.92 -8.14 15.32
N ASP A 10 10.83 -7.24 16.30
CA ASP A 10 10.00 -6.02 16.21
C ASP A 10 10.47 -5.08 15.09
N LYS A 11 11.78 -5.06 14.78
CA LYS A 11 12.36 -4.31 13.63
C LYS A 11 12.10 -4.94 12.26
N GLY A 12 11.38 -6.05 12.19
CA GLY A 12 11.00 -6.69 10.93
C GLY A 12 11.99 -7.76 10.43
N PHE A 13 12.75 -8.41 11.33
CA PHE A 13 13.60 -9.53 10.94
C PHE A 13 12.78 -10.79 10.61
N PHE A 14 11.69 -11.04 11.34
CA PHE A 14 10.78 -12.17 11.09
C PHE A 14 9.33 -11.69 10.97
N MET A 15 8.51 -12.48 10.29
CA MET A 15 7.06 -12.28 10.24
C MET A 15 6.40 -12.69 11.56
N PRO A 16 5.61 -11.83 12.22
CA PRO A 16 4.76 -12.25 13.32
C PRO A 16 3.82 -13.39 12.89
N LEU A 17 3.61 -14.39 13.75
CA LEU A 17 2.73 -15.53 13.44
C LEU A 17 1.33 -15.14 12.95
N PRO A 18 0.64 -14.12 13.54
CA PRO A 18 -0.64 -13.67 13.00
C PRO A 18 -0.55 -13.17 11.56
N LEU A 19 0.52 -12.47 11.21
CA LEU A 19 0.73 -11.96 9.86
C LEU A 19 1.01 -13.10 8.87
N ILE A 20 1.76 -14.13 9.28
CA ILE A 20 1.96 -15.33 8.45
C ILE A 20 0.62 -16.01 8.17
N LYS A 21 -0.21 -16.18 9.19
CA LYS A 21 -1.53 -16.82 9.05
C LYS A 21 -2.41 -16.08 8.07
N ASN A 22 -2.51 -14.76 8.22
CA ASN A 22 -3.35 -13.93 7.35
C ASN A 22 -2.80 -13.87 5.92
N PHE A 23 -1.48 -13.71 5.77
CA PHE A 23 -0.82 -13.74 4.46
C PHE A 23 -1.05 -15.07 3.73
N MET A 24 -0.92 -16.20 4.42
CA MET A 24 -1.21 -17.52 3.85
C MET A 24 -2.69 -17.68 3.52
N GLY A 25 -3.59 -17.03 4.27
CA GLY A 25 -5.03 -16.98 3.98
C GLY A 25 -5.37 -16.32 2.64
N THR A 26 -4.51 -15.44 2.12
CA THR A 26 -4.68 -14.82 0.80
C THR A 26 -3.82 -15.50 -0.27
N VAL A 27 -2.56 -15.78 0.04
CA VAL A 27 -1.63 -16.40 -0.91
C VAL A 27 -1.99 -17.85 -1.22
N GLY A 28 -2.49 -18.60 -0.23
CA GLY A 28 -2.94 -19.98 -0.46
C GLY A 28 -4.02 -20.10 -1.54
N PRO A 29 -5.13 -19.37 -1.45
CA PRO A 29 -6.14 -19.27 -2.50
C PRO A 29 -5.59 -18.84 -3.85
N LEU A 30 -4.73 -17.82 -3.90
CA LEU A 30 -4.09 -17.41 -5.15
C LEU A 30 -3.28 -18.55 -5.78
N LEU A 31 -2.47 -19.25 -5.00
CA LEU A 31 -1.71 -20.41 -5.48
C LEU A 31 -2.62 -21.54 -5.99
N TYR A 32 -3.75 -21.76 -5.31
CA TYR A 32 -4.74 -22.74 -5.74
C TYR A 32 -5.38 -22.35 -7.08
N VAL A 33 -5.78 -21.08 -7.25
CA VAL A 33 -6.34 -20.56 -8.51
C VAL A 33 -5.29 -20.64 -9.63
N MET A 34 -4.03 -20.33 -9.35
CA MET A 34 -2.93 -20.49 -10.30
C MET A 34 -2.76 -21.96 -10.73
N GLY A 35 -2.86 -22.90 -9.80
CA GLY A 35 -2.80 -24.34 -10.07
C GLY A 35 -3.96 -24.83 -10.96
N LYS A 36 -5.16 -24.28 -10.76
CA LYS A 36 -6.34 -24.56 -11.59
C LYS A 36 -6.26 -23.97 -13.00
N ASN A 37 -5.50 -22.87 -13.17
CA ASN A 37 -5.39 -22.14 -14.44
C ASN A 37 -3.97 -22.19 -15.02
N PRO A 38 -3.39 -23.38 -15.26
CA PRO A 38 -1.99 -23.51 -15.69
C PRO A 38 -1.75 -22.82 -17.06
N GLY A 39 -2.75 -22.71 -17.92
CA GLY A 39 -2.66 -22.00 -19.19
C GLY A 39 -2.39 -20.51 -19.02
N ALA A 40 -3.09 -19.85 -18.08
CA ALA A 40 -2.87 -18.44 -17.75
C ALA A 40 -1.49 -18.20 -17.16
N VAL A 41 -1.02 -19.11 -16.29
CA VAL A 41 0.34 -19.03 -15.70
C VAL A 41 1.40 -19.30 -16.75
N MET A 42 1.25 -20.36 -17.56
CA MET A 42 2.22 -20.75 -18.60
C MET A 42 2.32 -19.74 -19.74
N GLY A 43 1.22 -19.00 -20.04
CA GLY A 43 1.26 -17.89 -20.98
C GLY A 43 2.27 -16.79 -20.61
N ASN A 44 2.62 -16.68 -19.36
CA ASN A 44 3.63 -15.73 -18.86
C ASN A 44 5.07 -16.27 -18.91
N VAL A 45 5.28 -17.59 -19.11
CA VAL A 45 6.61 -18.22 -19.08
C VAL A 45 7.57 -17.69 -20.16
N PRO A 46 7.17 -17.46 -21.42
CA PRO A 46 8.05 -16.89 -22.43
C PRO A 46 8.58 -15.51 -22.02
N VAL A 47 7.71 -14.72 -21.39
CA VAL A 47 8.03 -13.39 -20.87
C VAL A 47 9.01 -13.49 -19.69
N TRP A 48 8.83 -14.46 -18.83
CA TRP A 48 9.76 -14.78 -17.76
C TRP A 48 11.15 -15.11 -18.26
N MET A 49 11.23 -16.05 -19.19
CA MET A 49 12.50 -16.52 -19.74
C MET A 49 13.26 -15.40 -20.45
N HIS A 50 12.55 -14.52 -21.16
CA HIS A 50 13.15 -13.35 -21.79
C HIS A 50 13.75 -12.40 -20.76
N ARG A 51 13.14 -12.24 -19.61
CA ARG A 51 13.53 -11.28 -18.56
C ARG A 51 14.55 -11.77 -17.58
N LEU A 52 14.59 -13.04 -17.28
CA LEU A 52 15.70 -13.62 -16.52
C LEU A 52 17.05 -13.41 -17.23
N LYS A 53 17.02 -13.15 -18.54
CA LYS A 53 18.19 -12.80 -19.35
C LYS A 53 18.52 -11.30 -19.36
N GLN A 54 17.64 -10.44 -18.86
CA GLN A 54 17.90 -8.99 -18.81
C GLN A 54 18.71 -8.63 -17.57
N VAL A 55 19.67 -7.73 -17.75
CA VAL A 55 20.52 -7.23 -16.65
C VAL A 55 19.70 -6.40 -15.63
N LYS A 56 18.64 -5.74 -16.10
CA LYS A 56 17.72 -4.99 -15.23
C LYS A 56 16.43 -5.77 -14.98
N PRO A 57 15.85 -5.67 -13.77
CA PRO A 57 14.57 -6.29 -13.49
C PRO A 57 13.45 -5.66 -14.36
N PRO A 58 12.37 -6.42 -14.61
CA PRO A 58 11.27 -5.98 -15.47
C PRO A 58 10.62 -4.65 -15.09
N TRP A 59 10.56 -4.35 -13.80
CA TRP A 59 9.99 -3.13 -13.23
C TRP A 59 11.00 -1.98 -13.12
N ALA A 60 12.22 -2.11 -13.66
CA ALA A 60 13.24 -1.07 -13.54
C ALA A 60 12.80 0.26 -14.15
N HIS A 61 11.99 0.23 -15.20
CA HIS A 61 11.43 1.45 -15.80
C HIS A 61 10.55 2.24 -14.82
N LEU A 62 9.90 1.59 -13.86
CA LEU A 62 9.10 2.24 -12.82
C LEU A 62 9.96 2.84 -11.69
N ASP A 63 11.21 2.40 -11.58
CA ASP A 63 12.19 2.93 -10.64
C ASP A 63 13.03 4.08 -11.25
N ASP A 64 13.22 4.09 -12.57
CA ASP A 64 14.13 4.98 -13.29
C ASP A 64 13.49 6.33 -13.72
N GLU A 65 12.21 6.58 -13.42
CA GLU A 65 11.54 7.85 -13.72
C GLU A 65 12.07 8.98 -12.82
N SER A 66 13.14 9.63 -13.27
CA SER A 66 13.83 10.69 -12.52
C SER A 66 12.94 11.86 -12.11
N ALA A 67 11.87 12.15 -12.89
CA ALA A 67 10.92 13.22 -12.59
C ALA A 67 10.21 13.06 -11.22
N TYR A 68 10.11 11.84 -10.72
CA TYR A 68 9.47 11.53 -9.44
C TYR A 68 10.45 11.33 -8.27
N ASP A 69 11.75 11.49 -8.51
CA ASP A 69 12.76 11.39 -7.44
C ASP A 69 12.65 12.60 -6.50
N SER A 70 12.11 12.37 -5.31
CA SER A 70 11.89 13.44 -4.34
C SER A 70 13.16 14.09 -3.80
N ARG A 71 14.35 13.55 -4.12
CA ARG A 71 15.62 14.25 -3.82
C ARG A 71 15.72 15.58 -4.57
N GLN A 72 15.07 15.74 -5.73
CA GLN A 72 15.02 16.98 -6.48
C GLN A 72 14.28 18.11 -5.75
N LEU A 73 13.45 17.76 -4.78
CA LEU A 73 12.76 18.74 -3.93
C LEU A 73 13.65 19.27 -2.81
N LEU A 74 14.83 18.65 -2.57
CA LEU A 74 15.74 19.00 -1.48
C LEU A 74 16.87 19.89 -1.97
N THR A 75 17.21 20.87 -1.15
CA THR A 75 18.38 21.74 -1.33
C THR A 75 19.50 21.34 -0.36
N PRO A 76 20.75 21.77 -0.57
CA PRO A 76 21.83 21.51 0.39
C PRO A 76 21.53 21.98 1.82
N GLU A 77 20.75 23.04 1.98
CA GLU A 77 20.36 23.60 3.27
C GLU A 77 19.38 22.68 4.03
N ASP A 78 18.57 21.90 3.31
CA ASP A 78 17.65 20.95 3.92
C ASP A 78 18.41 19.82 4.67
N TYR A 79 19.67 19.55 4.28
CA TYR A 79 20.52 18.54 4.93
C TYR A 79 21.27 19.04 6.15
N GLN A 80 21.23 20.35 6.45
CA GLN A 80 21.82 20.90 7.66
C GLN A 80 20.90 20.68 8.86
N ASP A 81 21.45 20.55 10.06
CA ASP A 81 20.71 20.44 11.32
C ASP A 81 19.55 19.43 11.28
N LEU A 82 19.85 18.23 10.78
CA LEU A 82 18.84 17.18 10.63
C LEU A 82 18.28 16.75 11.99
N PRO A 83 16.96 16.48 12.11
CA PRO A 83 16.36 15.93 13.32
C PRO A 83 17.12 14.68 13.82
N PRO A 84 17.31 14.51 15.14
CA PRO A 84 18.06 13.37 15.67
C PRO A 84 17.32 12.05 15.43
N VAL A 85 18.07 10.97 15.19
CA VAL A 85 17.50 9.63 15.07
C VAL A 85 17.14 9.11 16.46
N SER A 86 15.90 8.71 16.66
CA SER A 86 15.43 8.11 17.90
C SER A 86 15.60 6.58 17.88
N HIS A 87 15.94 6.00 19.02
CA HIS A 87 15.99 4.55 19.23
C HIS A 87 14.78 3.99 19.99
N LYS A 88 13.80 4.85 20.32
CA LYS A 88 12.56 4.45 21.00
C LYS A 88 11.64 3.69 20.04
N LYS A 89 10.87 2.74 20.57
CA LYS A 89 9.86 1.99 19.81
C LYS A 89 8.89 2.96 19.11
N TYR A 90 8.54 2.65 17.86
CA TYR A 90 7.71 3.47 16.96
C TYR A 90 8.32 4.81 16.50
N LEU A 91 9.57 5.11 16.91
CA LEU A 91 10.35 6.26 16.44
C LEU A 91 11.64 5.84 15.74
N ARG A 92 12.08 4.59 15.94
CA ARG A 92 13.35 4.08 15.44
C ARG A 92 13.23 3.57 13.99
N PRO A 93 14.33 3.50 13.25
CA PRO A 93 14.35 2.88 11.93
C PRO A 93 14.07 1.38 12.03
N THR A 94 13.44 0.86 10.97
CA THR A 94 13.21 -0.58 10.75
C THR A 94 13.60 -0.93 9.32
N ARG A 95 13.56 -2.23 8.95
CA ARG A 95 14.11 -2.74 7.68
C ARG A 95 13.57 -2.07 6.41
N LEU A 96 12.30 -1.67 6.41
CA LEU A 96 11.64 -1.02 5.27
C LEU A 96 11.13 0.39 5.63
N CYS A 97 11.53 0.92 6.80
CA CYS A 97 11.22 2.25 7.28
C CYS A 97 12.52 2.94 7.68
N GLU A 98 13.24 3.42 6.68
CA GLU A 98 14.57 4.00 6.79
C GLU A 98 14.47 5.47 7.25
N CYS A 99 13.85 5.72 8.42
CA CYS A 99 13.68 7.07 8.97
C CYS A 99 14.99 7.74 9.40
N ASP A 100 16.09 7.01 9.46
CA ASP A 100 17.44 7.49 9.71
C ASP A 100 18.18 7.96 8.44
N ALA A 101 17.65 7.65 7.26
CA ALA A 101 18.24 8.09 5.99
C ALA A 101 18.27 9.62 5.90
N PRO A 102 19.41 10.23 5.49
CA PRO A 102 19.54 11.69 5.44
C PRO A 102 18.46 12.38 4.62
N GLU A 103 18.06 11.80 3.48
CA GLU A 103 17.03 12.37 2.59
C GLU A 103 15.64 12.36 3.25
N ILE A 104 15.31 11.29 3.98
CA ILE A 104 14.04 11.18 4.70
C ILE A 104 13.98 12.22 5.83
N ARG A 105 15.08 12.40 6.56
CA ARG A 105 15.20 13.40 7.62
C ARG A 105 15.14 14.84 7.06
N ALA A 106 15.83 15.09 5.96
CA ALA A 106 15.79 16.37 5.26
C ALA A 106 14.37 16.71 4.78
N MET A 107 13.67 15.73 4.19
CA MET A 107 12.29 15.93 3.78
C MET A 107 11.34 16.12 4.97
N ALA A 108 11.50 15.39 6.07
CA ALA A 108 10.71 15.61 7.27
C ALA A 108 10.89 17.05 7.80
N LYS A 109 12.13 17.56 7.84
CA LYS A 109 12.42 18.96 8.20
C LYS A 109 11.71 19.93 7.24
N LYS A 110 11.83 19.70 5.93
CA LYS A 110 11.19 20.53 4.90
C LYS A 110 9.67 20.54 5.03
N LEU A 111 9.04 19.43 5.39
CA LEU A 111 7.62 19.34 5.66
C LEU A 111 7.17 20.02 6.95
N GLY A 112 8.12 20.41 7.81
CA GLY A 112 7.89 21.21 9.00
C GLY A 112 8.16 20.50 10.32
N ALA A 113 8.91 19.41 10.33
CA ALA A 113 9.33 18.77 11.59
C ALA A 113 10.08 19.78 12.49
N GLY A 114 9.63 19.90 13.74
CA GLY A 114 10.20 20.81 14.73
C GLY A 114 9.88 22.30 14.55
N THR A 115 9.12 22.68 13.52
CA THR A 115 8.71 24.07 13.25
C THR A 115 7.20 24.27 13.20
N LYS A 116 6.45 23.26 12.75
CA LYS A 116 4.99 23.23 12.78
C LYS A 116 4.49 22.49 14.01
N SER A 117 3.21 22.64 14.33
CA SER A 117 2.54 21.76 15.29
C SER A 117 2.57 20.30 14.80
N ASP A 118 2.44 19.34 15.71
CA ASP A 118 2.46 17.91 15.36
C ASP A 118 1.35 17.59 14.34
N GLU A 119 0.14 18.14 14.51
CA GLU A 119 -0.97 17.96 13.58
C GLU A 119 -0.66 18.51 12.18
N GLU A 120 -0.15 19.73 12.08
CA GLU A 120 0.21 20.35 10.81
C GLU A 120 1.34 19.59 10.11
N PHE A 121 2.30 19.09 10.87
CA PHE A 121 3.38 18.26 10.32
C PHE A 121 2.84 16.92 9.80
N ILE A 122 2.02 16.21 10.60
CA ILE A 122 1.38 14.95 10.17
C ILE A 122 0.55 15.18 8.90
N ARG A 123 -0.22 16.26 8.84
CA ARG A 123 -1.01 16.67 7.67
C ARG A 123 -0.12 16.92 6.44
N SER A 124 1.01 17.60 6.63
CA SER A 124 1.97 17.84 5.54
C SER A 124 2.57 16.54 5.01
N VAL A 125 2.92 15.60 5.89
CA VAL A 125 3.41 14.26 5.51
C VAL A 125 2.33 13.47 4.76
N PHE A 126 1.07 13.50 5.25
CA PHE A 126 -0.05 12.82 4.60
C PHE A 126 -0.22 13.26 3.16
N TYR A 127 -0.33 14.57 2.90
CA TYR A 127 -0.53 15.10 1.55
C TYR A 127 0.70 14.93 0.67
N PHE A 128 1.92 15.00 1.22
CA PHE A 128 3.13 14.69 0.46
C PHE A 128 3.11 13.24 -0.05
N VAL A 129 2.80 12.27 0.81
CA VAL A 129 2.76 10.87 0.38
C VAL A 129 1.60 10.62 -0.57
N LYS A 130 0.43 11.21 -0.31
CA LYS A 130 -0.79 11.04 -1.10
C LYS A 130 -0.63 11.55 -2.53
N ASN A 131 -0.04 12.73 -2.70
CA ASN A 131 -0.06 13.42 -3.99
C ASN A 131 1.27 13.36 -4.75
N GLU A 132 2.41 13.32 -4.03
CA GLU A 132 3.71 13.24 -4.69
C GLU A 132 4.14 11.81 -5.01
N LYS A 133 3.57 10.81 -4.34
CA LYS A 133 3.87 9.40 -4.57
C LYS A 133 2.66 8.66 -5.12
N LYS A 134 2.90 7.88 -6.16
CA LYS A 134 1.83 7.19 -6.87
C LYS A 134 1.77 5.73 -6.46
N LEU A 135 0.56 5.19 -6.36
CA LEU A 135 0.38 3.74 -6.26
C LEU A 135 0.87 3.09 -7.55
N VAL A 136 1.85 2.22 -7.43
CA VAL A 136 2.47 1.48 -8.55
C VAL A 136 2.70 0.05 -8.13
N PHE A 137 2.26 -0.90 -8.94
CA PHE A 137 2.46 -2.32 -8.68
C PHE A 137 3.86 -2.75 -9.13
N LYS A 138 4.73 -2.95 -8.16
CA LYS A 138 6.10 -3.45 -8.30
C LYS A 138 6.55 -4.10 -6.99
N PRO A 139 7.64 -4.87 -6.94
CA PRO A 139 8.18 -5.37 -5.68
C PRO A 139 8.54 -4.26 -4.70
N MET A 140 8.24 -4.49 -3.42
CA MET A 140 8.50 -3.54 -2.33
C MET A 140 9.95 -3.07 -2.26
N ARG A 141 10.15 -1.77 -2.07
CA ARG A 141 11.46 -1.12 -1.94
C ARG A 141 11.69 -0.46 -0.57
N GLY A 142 10.62 -0.31 0.23
CA GLY A 142 10.64 0.42 1.50
C GLY A 142 10.59 1.93 1.32
N ALA A 143 10.75 2.66 2.42
CA ALA A 143 10.57 4.11 2.45
C ALA A 143 11.55 4.84 1.53
N LEU A 144 12.84 4.50 1.61
CA LEU A 144 13.87 5.18 0.82
C LEU A 144 13.73 4.91 -0.68
N GLY A 145 13.40 3.65 -1.05
CA GLY A 145 13.16 3.29 -2.45
C GLY A 145 11.94 4.01 -3.03
N THR A 146 10.86 4.14 -2.24
CA THR A 146 9.65 4.87 -2.63
C THR A 146 9.92 6.36 -2.76
N PHE A 147 10.69 6.93 -1.84
CA PHE A 147 11.11 8.32 -1.87
C PHE A 147 11.85 8.70 -3.17
N ARG A 148 12.71 7.81 -3.66
CA ARG A 148 13.56 8.00 -4.84
C ARG A 148 12.91 7.60 -6.17
N SER A 149 11.65 7.16 -6.18
CA SER A 149 10.95 6.69 -7.38
C SER A 149 9.54 7.28 -7.48
N LYS A 150 8.83 6.96 -8.56
CA LYS A 150 7.42 7.35 -8.78
C LYS A 150 6.52 6.99 -7.60
N GLY A 151 6.79 5.85 -6.96
CA GLY A 151 6.01 5.36 -5.83
C GLY A 151 6.24 3.89 -5.60
N GLY A 152 5.24 3.21 -5.09
CA GLY A 152 5.27 1.77 -4.82
C GLY A 152 3.89 1.23 -4.52
N VAL A 153 3.82 -0.03 -4.08
CA VAL A 153 2.57 -0.61 -3.58
C VAL A 153 2.12 0.13 -2.31
N CYS A 154 0.87 -0.07 -1.91
CA CYS A 154 0.33 0.56 -0.69
C CYS A 154 1.28 0.46 0.51
N LEU A 155 1.88 -0.71 0.75
CA LEU A 155 2.82 -0.92 1.85
C LEU A 155 4.12 -0.09 1.74
N ASP A 156 4.55 0.26 0.54
CA ASP A 156 5.68 1.17 0.31
C ASP A 156 5.33 2.61 0.68
N GLN A 157 4.13 3.07 0.31
CA GLN A 157 3.62 4.39 0.68
C GLN A 157 3.45 4.50 2.21
N LEU A 158 2.94 3.44 2.86
CA LEU A 158 2.88 3.38 4.32
C LEU A 158 4.27 3.43 4.95
N SER A 159 5.25 2.74 4.35
CA SER A 159 6.63 2.76 4.84
C SER A 159 7.25 4.16 4.75
N LEU A 160 7.01 4.87 3.65
CA LEU A 160 7.47 6.25 3.47
C LEU A 160 6.80 7.19 4.48
N MET A 161 5.47 7.08 4.64
CA MET A 161 4.73 7.89 5.61
C MET A 161 5.25 7.67 7.04
N ALA A 162 5.38 6.42 7.47
CA ALA A 162 5.91 6.09 8.79
C ALA A 162 7.35 6.60 8.97
N ALA A 163 8.19 6.51 7.93
CA ALA A 163 9.58 6.99 7.99
C ALA A 163 9.65 8.51 8.15
N LEU A 164 8.87 9.27 7.40
CA LEU A 164 8.81 10.73 7.52
C LEU A 164 8.29 11.17 8.89
N LEU A 165 7.22 10.54 9.38
CA LEU A 165 6.67 10.83 10.71
C LEU A 165 7.69 10.56 11.81
N ARG A 166 8.36 9.39 11.79
CA ARG A 166 9.37 9.02 12.78
C ARG A 166 10.59 9.95 12.71
N ALA A 167 11.03 10.31 11.51
CA ALA A 167 12.11 11.26 11.32
C ALA A 167 11.80 12.65 11.91
N GLY A 168 10.53 13.04 11.88
CA GLY A 168 10.04 14.27 12.50
C GLY A 168 9.68 14.15 13.99
N GLY A 169 9.90 12.98 14.62
CA GLY A 169 9.66 12.79 16.05
C GLY A 169 8.26 12.30 16.42
N ILE A 170 7.40 12.01 15.44
CA ILE A 170 6.07 11.46 15.67
C ILE A 170 6.12 9.93 15.73
N SER A 171 5.63 9.35 16.82
CA SER A 171 5.50 7.89 16.93
C SER A 171 4.54 7.37 15.88
N ALA A 172 4.99 6.43 15.05
CA ALA A 172 4.19 5.83 13.98
C ALA A 172 4.33 4.32 13.95
N ARG A 173 3.20 3.60 13.72
CA ARG A 173 3.16 2.15 13.59
C ARG A 173 2.27 1.73 12.42
N TYR A 174 2.46 0.53 11.96
CA TYR A 174 1.61 -0.06 10.92
C TYR A 174 0.42 -0.78 11.52
N ARG A 175 -0.71 -0.66 10.85
CA ARG A 175 -1.91 -1.44 11.09
C ARG A 175 -2.35 -2.09 9.79
N LEU A 176 -2.31 -3.42 9.72
CA LEU A 176 -2.89 -4.18 8.61
C LEU A 176 -4.26 -4.73 9.00
N TYR A 177 -5.12 -4.79 8.02
CA TYR A 177 -6.50 -5.26 8.18
C TYR A 177 -6.99 -5.94 6.88
N ALA A 178 -8.10 -6.64 6.98
CA ALA A 178 -8.79 -7.15 5.81
C ALA A 178 -9.66 -6.04 5.18
N LEU A 179 -9.67 -5.97 3.86
CA LEU A 179 -10.50 -5.03 3.11
C LEU A 179 -11.38 -5.74 2.08
N ALA A 180 -12.60 -5.22 1.89
CA ALA A 180 -13.39 -5.45 0.70
C ALA A 180 -13.25 -4.23 -0.23
N PRO A 181 -12.92 -4.42 -1.52
CA PRO A 181 -12.82 -3.31 -2.46
C PRO A 181 -14.21 -2.74 -2.77
N SER A 182 -14.31 -1.43 -3.03
CA SER A 182 -15.49 -0.86 -3.67
C SER A 182 -15.63 -1.38 -5.10
N GLU A 183 -16.80 -1.22 -5.71
CA GLU A 183 -17.02 -1.61 -7.10
C GLU A 183 -16.03 -0.92 -8.04
N GLN A 184 -15.77 0.37 -7.82
CA GLN A 184 -14.82 1.15 -8.62
C GLN A 184 -13.39 0.60 -8.52
N MET A 185 -12.94 0.24 -7.31
CA MET A 185 -11.64 -0.38 -7.11
C MET A 185 -11.59 -1.78 -7.75
N TYR A 186 -12.66 -2.56 -7.61
CA TYR A 186 -12.77 -3.87 -8.24
C TYR A 186 -12.66 -3.78 -9.76
N ASP A 187 -13.41 -2.86 -10.37
CA ASP A 187 -13.40 -2.65 -11.81
C ASP A 187 -12.04 -2.20 -12.34
N MET A 188 -11.41 -1.31 -11.63
CA MET A 188 -10.11 -0.78 -12.03
C MET A 188 -8.99 -1.82 -11.93
N MET A 189 -8.95 -2.61 -10.84
CA MET A 189 -7.76 -3.40 -10.50
C MET A 189 -7.93 -4.91 -10.69
N ILE A 190 -9.15 -5.43 -10.66
CA ILE A 190 -9.40 -6.87 -10.46
C ILE A 190 -10.21 -7.50 -11.58
N ARG A 191 -11.25 -6.81 -12.08
CA ARG A 191 -12.27 -7.37 -13.00
C ARG A 191 -11.67 -8.09 -14.21
N ASP A 192 -10.68 -7.50 -14.84
CA ASP A 192 -10.14 -7.97 -16.12
C ASP A 192 -9.04 -9.03 -15.98
N ASP A 193 -8.53 -9.24 -14.76
CA ASP A 193 -7.57 -10.29 -14.52
C ASP A 193 -8.27 -11.55 -13.97
N PRO A 194 -8.25 -12.67 -14.71
CA PRO A 194 -8.95 -13.87 -14.30
C PRO A 194 -8.40 -14.48 -13.00
N LEU A 195 -7.11 -14.35 -12.72
CA LEU A 195 -6.49 -14.92 -11.53
C LEU A 195 -6.85 -14.10 -10.28
N LEU A 196 -6.74 -12.77 -10.36
CA LEU A 196 -7.13 -11.88 -9.26
C LEU A 196 -8.64 -11.92 -9.01
N ARG A 197 -9.45 -11.91 -10.07
CA ARG A 197 -10.90 -12.00 -9.98
C ARG A 197 -11.33 -13.29 -9.29
N GLU A 198 -10.92 -14.46 -9.78
CA GLU A 198 -11.27 -15.75 -9.20
C GLU A 198 -10.77 -15.86 -7.75
N THR A 199 -9.59 -15.33 -7.44
CA THR A 199 -9.05 -15.30 -6.07
C THR A 199 -9.93 -14.44 -5.16
N LEU A 200 -10.30 -13.23 -5.57
CA LEU A 200 -11.16 -12.36 -4.77
C LEU A 200 -12.58 -12.94 -4.63
N GLU A 201 -13.14 -13.48 -5.71
CA GLU A 201 -14.42 -14.16 -5.68
C GLU A 201 -14.42 -15.34 -4.72
N MET A 202 -13.33 -16.07 -4.59
CA MET A 202 -13.17 -17.16 -3.65
C MET A 202 -13.03 -16.69 -2.20
N LEU A 203 -12.36 -15.56 -1.96
CA LEU A 203 -12.11 -15.01 -0.63
C LEU A 203 -13.22 -14.09 -0.13
N GLY A 204 -13.87 -13.32 -1.03
CA GLY A 204 -14.80 -12.25 -0.72
C GLY A 204 -14.14 -10.97 -0.19
N PHE A 205 -12.87 -11.02 0.23
CA PHE A 205 -12.07 -9.88 0.69
C PHE A 205 -10.57 -10.20 0.63
N LEU A 206 -9.75 -9.17 0.74
CA LEU A 206 -8.29 -9.31 0.80
C LEU A 206 -7.82 -9.15 2.24
N ASP A 207 -7.23 -10.21 2.82
CA ASP A 207 -6.77 -10.20 4.20
C ASP A 207 -5.31 -9.74 4.30
N SER A 208 -5.06 -8.72 5.13
CA SER A 208 -3.73 -8.21 5.47
C SER A 208 -2.81 -7.85 4.29
N LEU A 209 -3.39 -7.60 3.11
CA LEU A 209 -2.67 -7.07 1.95
C LEU A 209 -2.70 -5.54 1.88
N HIS A 210 -3.54 -4.93 2.70
CA HIS A 210 -3.64 -3.48 2.82
C HIS A 210 -3.55 -3.06 4.28
N GLY A 211 -3.21 -1.79 4.49
CA GLY A 211 -3.10 -1.23 5.82
C GLY A 211 -3.05 0.29 5.80
N GLU A 212 -2.76 0.82 6.96
CA GLU A 212 -2.60 2.24 7.22
C GLU A 212 -1.46 2.48 8.20
N VAL A 213 -1.04 3.73 8.31
CA VAL A 213 -0.15 4.18 9.39
C VAL A 213 -1.00 4.75 10.51
N GLU A 214 -0.77 4.30 11.74
CA GLU A 214 -1.29 4.97 12.93
C GLU A 214 -0.19 5.90 13.45
N ALA A 215 -0.46 7.22 13.53
CA ALA A 215 0.38 8.25 14.12
C ALA A 215 -0.12 8.63 15.51
N LEU A 216 0.78 8.85 16.45
CA LEU A 216 0.43 9.27 17.82
C LEU A 216 0.35 10.80 17.88
N LEU A 217 -0.84 11.34 18.05
CA LEU A 217 -1.13 12.76 18.20
C LEU A 217 -1.89 12.98 19.52
N ASP A 218 -1.40 13.82 20.39
CA ASP A 218 -2.03 14.16 21.69
C ASP A 218 -2.44 12.92 22.50
N GLY A 219 -1.58 11.90 22.53
CA GLY A 219 -1.82 10.66 23.25
C GLY A 219 -2.81 9.70 22.58
N ARG A 220 -3.33 10.00 21.38
CA ARG A 220 -4.23 9.17 20.61
C ARG A 220 -3.59 8.70 19.30
N TRP A 221 -3.87 7.46 18.93
CA TRP A 221 -3.48 6.93 17.64
C TRP A 221 -4.51 7.33 16.58
N ILE A 222 -4.09 8.13 15.59
CA ILE A 222 -4.89 8.51 14.44
C ILE A 222 -4.48 7.67 13.24
N ALA A 223 -5.47 7.18 12.48
CA ALA A 223 -5.25 6.36 11.29
C ALA A 223 -5.06 7.24 10.06
N LEU A 224 -4.08 6.90 9.22
CA LEU A 224 -3.70 7.63 8.01
C LEU A 224 -3.53 6.66 6.85
N ASP A 225 -4.34 6.82 5.82
CA ASP A 225 -4.24 6.05 4.57
C ASP A 225 -4.12 7.00 3.37
N ALA A 226 -2.90 7.14 2.85
CA ALA A 226 -2.56 8.01 1.74
C ALA A 226 -2.26 7.21 0.45
N THR A 227 -2.89 6.03 0.30
CA THR A 227 -2.57 5.11 -0.79
C THR A 227 -3.02 5.62 -2.14
N PHE A 228 -4.22 6.20 -2.23
CA PHE A 228 -4.75 6.74 -3.47
C PHE A 228 -4.57 8.25 -3.48
N SER A 229 -3.98 8.76 -4.56
CA SER A 229 -3.83 10.20 -4.80
C SER A 229 -5.17 10.84 -5.15
N ASP A 230 -5.27 12.15 -5.00
CA ASP A 230 -6.48 12.91 -5.28
C ASP A 230 -6.95 12.70 -6.72
N ASP A 231 -6.02 12.70 -7.67
CA ASP A 231 -6.28 12.42 -9.09
C ASP A 231 -6.80 10.99 -9.31
N LEU A 232 -6.28 10.00 -8.58
CA LEU A 232 -6.73 8.61 -8.72
C LEU A 232 -8.16 8.43 -8.17
N GLU A 233 -8.46 8.97 -6.99
CA GLU A 233 -9.81 8.90 -6.41
C GLU A 233 -10.83 9.62 -7.30
N ALA A 234 -10.49 10.82 -7.79
CA ALA A 234 -11.35 11.56 -8.71
C ALA A 234 -11.57 10.83 -10.04
N GLY A 235 -10.52 10.23 -10.61
CA GLY A 235 -10.59 9.45 -11.84
C GLY A 235 -11.45 8.19 -11.72
N MET A 236 -11.53 7.60 -10.53
CA MET A 236 -12.48 6.53 -10.21
C MET A 236 -13.91 7.03 -9.97
N GLY A 237 -14.13 8.34 -9.98
CA GLY A 237 -15.42 8.93 -9.65
C GLY A 237 -15.76 8.94 -8.16
N LEU A 238 -14.79 8.68 -7.29
CA LEU A 238 -14.94 8.65 -5.83
C LEU A 238 -14.67 10.01 -5.20
N PRO A 239 -15.24 10.32 -4.02
CA PRO A 239 -14.84 11.48 -3.25
C PRO A 239 -13.34 11.42 -2.93
N VAL A 240 -12.68 12.58 -3.00
CA VAL A 240 -11.27 12.72 -2.63
C VAL A 240 -11.15 12.72 -1.10
N THR A 241 -10.45 11.74 -0.56
CA THR A 241 -10.21 11.56 0.89
C THR A 241 -9.36 12.69 1.44
N ARG A 242 -9.82 13.35 2.49
CA ARG A 242 -9.09 14.38 3.22
C ARG A 242 -8.37 13.83 4.45
N PHE A 243 -7.42 14.58 4.95
CA PHE A 243 -6.73 14.25 6.19
C PHE A 243 -7.73 14.05 7.33
N GLY A 244 -7.65 12.89 8.00
CA GLY A 244 -8.54 12.49 9.08
C GLY A 244 -9.83 11.78 8.64
N GLU A 245 -10.05 11.61 7.34
CA GLU A 245 -11.19 10.87 6.81
C GLU A 245 -10.83 9.43 6.46
N GLU A 246 -11.84 8.55 6.47
CA GLU A 246 -11.72 7.18 5.97
C GLU A 246 -11.89 7.17 4.44
N PRO A 247 -10.99 6.50 3.69
CA PRO A 247 -11.15 6.35 2.24
C PRO A 247 -12.42 5.62 1.86
N THR A 248 -13.06 6.07 0.78
CA THR A 248 -14.33 5.52 0.28
C THR A 248 -14.15 4.36 -0.70
N TRP A 249 -12.95 4.16 -1.24
CA TRP A 249 -12.65 3.08 -2.20
C TRP A 249 -12.58 1.69 -1.57
N ARG A 250 -12.67 1.58 -0.27
CA ARG A 250 -12.60 0.32 0.48
C ARG A 250 -13.50 0.27 1.69
N VAL A 251 -13.81 -0.95 2.09
CA VAL A 251 -14.45 -1.27 3.36
C VAL A 251 -13.49 -2.05 4.22
N ARG A 252 -13.34 -1.62 5.44
CA ARG A 252 -12.58 -2.36 6.45
C ARG A 252 -13.40 -3.52 6.96
N VAL A 253 -12.89 -4.74 6.80
CA VAL A 253 -13.52 -5.96 7.34
C VAL A 253 -12.91 -6.26 8.70
N ALA A 254 -13.74 -6.37 9.73
CA ALA A 254 -13.29 -6.62 11.11
C ALA A 254 -12.92 -8.10 11.32
N THR A 255 -11.75 -8.51 10.85
CA THR A 255 -11.20 -9.87 11.02
C THR A 255 -10.11 -9.96 12.08
N GLY A 256 -9.77 -8.85 12.72
CA GLY A 256 -8.67 -8.72 13.66
C GLY A 256 -7.47 -7.98 13.05
N ASP A 257 -7.31 -6.72 13.44
CA ASP A 257 -6.23 -5.87 12.95
C ASP A 257 -4.89 -6.29 13.56
N ILE A 258 -3.85 -6.28 12.73
CA ILE A 258 -2.48 -6.57 13.19
C ILE A 258 -1.71 -5.25 13.25
N ARG A 259 -1.19 -4.93 14.44
CA ARG A 259 -0.34 -3.76 14.68
C ARG A 259 1.09 -4.17 14.92
N PHE A 260 2.03 -3.52 14.25
CA PHE A 260 3.46 -3.85 14.37
C PHE A 260 4.34 -2.64 14.06
N GLU A 261 5.62 -2.74 14.43
CA GLU A 261 6.56 -1.63 14.29
C GLU A 261 7.23 -1.55 12.93
N GLY A 262 7.60 -2.68 12.34
CA GLY A 262 8.32 -2.73 11.08
C GLY A 262 7.88 -3.88 10.19
N PHE A 263 7.80 -3.61 8.89
CA PHE A 263 7.54 -4.67 7.92
C PHE A 263 8.68 -5.68 7.90
N PRO A 264 8.35 -6.98 7.89
CA PRO A 264 9.36 -8.02 7.72
C PRO A 264 10.11 -7.83 6.40
N PHE A 265 11.42 -7.96 6.44
CA PHE A 265 12.25 -7.80 5.23
C PHE A 265 11.88 -8.83 4.15
N LEU A 266 11.32 -9.96 4.55
CA LEU A 266 10.83 -11.01 3.66
C LEU A 266 9.75 -10.49 2.69
N PHE A 267 8.97 -9.48 3.07
CA PHE A 267 7.98 -8.87 2.19
C PHE A 267 8.60 -8.32 0.91
N LYS A 268 9.80 -7.72 1.02
CA LYS A 268 10.55 -7.23 -0.15
C LYS A 268 10.83 -8.32 -1.19
N ASN A 269 11.15 -9.53 -0.72
CA ASN A 269 11.54 -10.64 -1.59
C ASN A 269 10.37 -11.57 -1.93
N ALA A 270 9.37 -11.70 -1.06
CA ALA A 270 8.21 -12.57 -1.28
C ALA A 270 7.33 -12.09 -2.44
N LEU A 271 7.28 -10.79 -2.70
CA LEU A 271 6.51 -10.23 -3.81
C LEU A 271 7.22 -10.36 -5.17
N ILE A 272 8.52 -10.65 -5.21
CA ILE A 272 9.25 -10.84 -6.49
C ILE A 272 8.69 -12.01 -7.31
N PRO A 273 8.51 -13.22 -6.77
CA PRO A 273 7.90 -14.32 -7.52
C PRO A 273 6.48 -13.98 -7.99
N VAL A 274 5.69 -13.34 -7.14
CA VAL A 274 4.33 -12.90 -7.48
C VAL A 274 4.35 -11.90 -8.63
N ALA A 275 5.23 -10.89 -8.57
CA ALA A 275 5.40 -9.91 -9.64
C ALA A 275 5.88 -10.52 -10.96
N LEU A 276 6.70 -11.58 -10.89
CA LEU A 276 7.12 -12.31 -12.09
C LEU A 276 5.97 -13.11 -12.70
N VAL A 277 5.14 -13.73 -11.90
CA VAL A 277 4.00 -14.56 -12.36
C VAL A 277 2.87 -13.69 -12.90
N LEU A 278 2.51 -12.63 -12.19
CA LEU A 278 1.39 -11.74 -12.50
C LEU A 278 1.82 -10.53 -13.35
N ARG A 279 2.91 -10.63 -14.09
CA ARG A 279 3.49 -9.47 -14.75
C ARG A 279 2.56 -8.78 -15.75
N ASN A 280 1.94 -9.54 -16.64
CA ASN A 280 1.05 -8.93 -17.61
C ASN A 280 -0.12 -8.22 -16.91
N THR A 281 -0.64 -8.81 -15.84
CA THR A 281 -1.59 -8.20 -14.94
C THR A 281 -1.04 -6.91 -14.34
N ILE A 282 0.17 -6.94 -13.81
CA ILE A 282 0.83 -5.79 -13.18
C ILE A 282 1.01 -4.65 -14.19
N ASP A 283 1.50 -4.94 -15.40
CA ASP A 283 1.67 -3.94 -16.44
C ASP A 283 0.31 -3.32 -16.85
N VAL A 284 -0.74 -4.13 -17.02
CA VAL A 284 -2.10 -3.67 -17.34
C VAL A 284 -2.68 -2.82 -16.20
N VAL A 285 -2.53 -3.27 -14.94
CA VAL A 285 -3.02 -2.50 -13.78
C VAL A 285 -2.29 -1.17 -13.66
N ASN A 286 -0.96 -1.15 -13.83
CA ASN A 286 -0.21 0.11 -13.80
C ASN A 286 -0.63 1.08 -14.91
N GLN A 287 -0.87 0.58 -16.12
CA GLN A 287 -1.39 1.39 -17.21
C GLN A 287 -2.77 1.97 -16.86
N LYS A 288 -3.71 1.14 -16.38
CA LYS A 288 -5.03 1.62 -15.95
C LYS A 288 -4.96 2.66 -14.84
N LEU A 289 -4.05 2.48 -13.87
CA LEU A 289 -3.81 3.46 -12.82
C LEU A 289 -3.34 4.80 -13.39
N ASP A 290 -2.46 4.79 -14.39
CA ASP A 290 -1.97 6.02 -15.02
C ASP A 290 -3.07 6.70 -15.84
N GLU A 291 -3.86 5.94 -16.61
CA GLU A 291 -5.00 6.45 -17.38
C GLU A 291 -6.09 7.04 -16.46
N THR A 292 -6.40 6.36 -15.35
CA THR A 292 -7.37 6.83 -14.35
C THR A 292 -6.90 8.12 -13.68
N ARG A 293 -5.61 8.21 -13.33
CA ARG A 293 -5.02 9.45 -12.79
C ARG A 293 -5.08 10.61 -13.77
N ALA A 294 -4.74 10.36 -15.04
CA ALA A 294 -4.82 11.40 -16.07
C ALA A 294 -6.23 11.96 -16.19
N HIS A 295 -7.24 11.08 -16.23
CA HIS A 295 -8.65 11.48 -16.25
C HIS A 295 -9.05 12.28 -14.98
N GLY A 296 -8.65 11.81 -13.80
CA GLY A 296 -8.96 12.51 -12.55
C GLY A 296 -8.25 13.84 -12.42
N TRP A 297 -7.02 13.94 -12.93
CA TRP A 297 -6.30 15.21 -13.00
C TRP A 297 -7.07 16.23 -13.85
N GLU A 298 -7.57 15.86 -15.04
CA GLU A 298 -8.40 16.72 -15.88
C GLU A 298 -9.64 17.21 -15.14
N ILE A 299 -10.31 16.34 -14.40
CA ILE A 299 -11.49 16.71 -13.60
C ILE A 299 -11.12 17.73 -12.53
N LEU A 300 -10.05 17.48 -11.77
CA LEU A 300 -9.65 18.34 -10.65
C LEU A 300 -9.02 19.66 -11.11
N ASP A 301 -8.35 19.68 -12.25
CA ASP A 301 -7.83 20.92 -12.87
C ASP A 301 -8.97 21.86 -13.26
N HIS A 302 -10.09 21.31 -13.74
CA HIS A 302 -11.26 22.11 -14.13
C HIS A 302 -12.06 22.68 -12.96
N MET A 303 -12.28 21.90 -11.89
CA MET A 303 -13.22 22.34 -10.85
C MET A 303 -12.62 22.47 -9.45
N GLY A 304 -11.41 21.95 -9.24
CA GLY A 304 -10.80 21.87 -7.91
C GLY A 304 -11.41 20.81 -7.02
N VAL A 305 -10.66 20.41 -6.01
CA VAL A 305 -11.03 19.27 -5.13
C VAL A 305 -12.26 19.59 -4.27
N GLU A 306 -12.39 20.81 -3.77
CA GLU A 306 -13.52 21.23 -2.92
C GLU A 306 -14.84 21.17 -3.67
N ALA A 307 -14.92 21.74 -4.87
CA ALA A 307 -16.13 21.70 -5.71
C ALA A 307 -16.46 20.27 -6.15
N TYR A 308 -15.41 19.48 -6.48
CA TYR A 308 -15.57 18.08 -6.80
C TYR A 308 -16.18 17.28 -5.61
N ASN A 309 -15.62 17.42 -4.41
CA ASN A 309 -16.15 16.74 -3.23
C ASN A 309 -17.58 17.20 -2.88
N GLN A 310 -17.93 18.48 -3.05
CA GLN A 310 -19.31 18.93 -2.89
C GLN A 310 -20.25 18.22 -3.86
N GLN A 311 -19.86 18.02 -5.11
CA GLN A 311 -20.63 17.30 -6.11
C GLN A 311 -20.82 15.81 -5.74
N LYS A 312 -19.85 15.23 -5.04
CA LYS A 312 -19.86 13.84 -4.58
C LYS A 312 -20.46 13.63 -3.18
N ALA A 313 -20.82 14.70 -2.47
CA ALA A 313 -21.26 14.62 -1.06
C ALA A 313 -22.51 13.74 -0.84
N GLU A 314 -23.36 13.59 -1.85
CA GLU A 314 -24.57 12.73 -1.80
C GLU A 314 -24.30 11.32 -2.36
N MET A 315 -23.08 11.02 -2.79
CA MET A 315 -22.73 9.73 -3.38
C MET A 315 -22.81 8.64 -2.31
N LYS A 316 -23.73 7.72 -2.49
CA LYS A 316 -23.77 6.48 -1.69
C LYS A 316 -22.80 5.50 -2.31
N ILE A 317 -21.76 5.15 -1.57
CA ILE A 317 -20.86 4.07 -1.94
C ILE A 317 -21.47 2.80 -1.35
N ASP A 318 -21.82 1.88 -2.23
CA ASP A 318 -22.40 0.60 -1.82
C ASP A 318 -21.27 -0.28 -1.24
N VAL A 319 -21.32 -0.41 0.07
CA VAL A 319 -20.30 -1.03 0.88
C VAL A 319 -20.93 -2.31 1.43
N PRO A 320 -20.47 -3.51 1.02
CA PRO A 320 -21.03 -4.73 1.55
C PRO A 320 -20.83 -4.78 3.07
N SER A 321 -21.90 -5.06 3.80
CA SER A 321 -21.82 -5.23 5.25
C SER A 321 -20.93 -6.44 5.60
N LEU A 322 -20.34 -6.44 6.80
CA LEU A 322 -19.55 -7.57 7.29
C LEU A 322 -20.35 -8.90 7.22
N SER A 323 -21.65 -8.86 7.46
CA SER A 323 -22.55 -10.01 7.37
C SER A 323 -22.70 -10.54 5.94
N GLU A 324 -22.75 -9.65 4.94
CA GLU A 324 -22.79 -10.03 3.53
C GLU A 324 -21.48 -10.64 3.06
N VAL A 325 -20.33 -10.05 3.45
CA VAL A 325 -19.00 -10.60 3.18
C VAL A 325 -18.84 -11.97 3.83
N GLN A 326 -19.29 -12.15 5.08
CA GLN A 326 -19.25 -13.44 5.78
C GLN A 326 -20.21 -14.49 5.19
N ALA A 327 -21.40 -14.06 4.77
CA ALA A 327 -22.38 -14.95 4.12
C ALA A 327 -21.88 -15.43 2.76
N PHE A 328 -21.25 -14.55 1.99
CA PHE A 328 -20.63 -14.89 0.71
C PHE A 328 -19.51 -15.93 0.91
N ARG A 329 -18.68 -15.78 1.93
CA ARG A 329 -17.61 -16.73 2.28
C ARG A 329 -18.17 -18.10 2.66
N LYS A 330 -19.18 -18.16 3.56
CA LYS A 330 -19.81 -19.41 3.97
C LYS A 330 -20.46 -20.16 2.80
N LYS A 331 -21.12 -19.45 1.89
CA LYS A 331 -21.76 -20.05 0.72
C LYS A 331 -20.73 -20.68 -0.22
N LYS A 332 -19.53 -20.11 -0.34
CA LYS A 332 -18.46 -20.65 -1.17
C LYS A 332 -17.72 -21.81 -0.52
N GLU A 333 -17.48 -21.77 0.79
CA GLU A 333 -16.91 -22.91 1.53
C GLU A 333 -17.78 -24.16 1.36
N GLN A 334 -19.09 -24.00 1.31
CA GLN A 334 -20.03 -25.12 1.05
C GLN A 334 -19.95 -25.63 -0.40
N HIS A 335 -19.74 -24.77 -1.41
CA HIS A 335 -19.60 -25.21 -2.80
C HIS A 335 -18.28 -25.95 -3.06
N VAL A 336 -17.18 -25.49 -2.46
CA VAL A 336 -15.88 -26.14 -2.60
C VAL A 336 -15.85 -27.52 -1.95
N SER A 337 -16.58 -27.72 -0.84
CA SER A 337 -16.70 -29.04 -0.20
C SER A 337 -17.52 -30.04 -1.01
N VAL A 338 -18.54 -29.57 -1.73
CA VAL A 338 -19.39 -30.45 -2.58
C VAL A 338 -18.64 -30.90 -3.82
N ASP A 339 -17.81 -30.05 -4.43
CA ASP A 339 -16.99 -30.42 -5.59
C ASP A 339 -15.82 -31.34 -5.24
N ALA A 340 -15.34 -31.32 -3.99
CA ALA A 340 -14.28 -32.21 -3.51
C ALA A 340 -14.79 -33.63 -3.20
N ASP A 341 -16.07 -33.76 -2.86
CA ASP A 341 -16.70 -35.07 -2.58
C ASP A 341 -17.24 -35.77 -3.84
N THR A 342 -17.19 -35.08 -5.01
CA THR A 342 -17.68 -35.61 -6.30
C THR A 342 -16.56 -35.88 -7.31
N ALA A 343 -15.30 -35.68 -6.95
CA ALA A 343 -14.10 -35.97 -7.75
C ALA A 343 -13.30 -37.12 -7.15
#